data_f26fde9ce42dee4e5ff7e9b5edb576e5
#
_entry.id   f26fde9ce42dee4e5ff7e9b5edb576e5
#
_cell.length_a   1.000
_cell.length_b   1.000
_cell.length_c   1.000
_cell.angle_alpha   90.00
_cell.angle_beta   90.00
_cell.angle_gamma   90.00
#
_symmetry.space_group_name_H-M   'P 1'
#
loop_
_entity.id
_entity.type
_entity.pdbx_description
1 polymer ?
#
loop_
_entity_poly.entity_id
_entity_poly.type
_entity_poly.pdbx_seq_one_letter_code
_entity_poly.pdbx_strand_id
1 'polypeptide(L)'
;MAMTIYDISKKAGVSIATVSRVLNGSENVRPSTRKKVMDVIDKYDYTPNAFARGMGLHSLKTIGILCADSSDLFLAKAVYFLEQELQANGYESLLCCTGYNLDIKKNYLNLILSKKVDSIILVGSNFIGSTEDENQYIKDVSTQVPIMLLNASFDYPNVYSTLCDDYGTMFEATAE
;
A
#
# COMPACT_ATOMS: atom_id res chain seq x y z
N MET A 1 -12.79 -9.06 -26.92
CA MET A 1 -11.36 -9.14 -26.55
C MET A 1 -11.03 -7.86 -25.78
N ALA A 2 -10.42 -7.96 -24.63
CA ALA A 2 -10.05 -6.76 -23.84
C ALA A 2 -8.99 -5.96 -24.59
N MET A 3 -9.16 -4.62 -24.65
CA MET A 3 -8.21 -3.70 -25.26
C MET A 3 -6.88 -3.70 -24.49
N THR A 4 -5.76 -3.68 -25.16
CA THR A 4 -4.41 -3.66 -24.59
C THR A 4 -3.69 -2.34 -24.88
N ILE A 5 -2.61 -2.05 -24.16
CA ILE A 5 -1.76 -0.87 -24.42
C ILE A 5 -1.19 -0.90 -25.86
N TYR A 6 -0.96 -2.08 -26.43
CA TYR A 6 -0.55 -2.26 -27.81
C TYR A 6 -1.61 -1.78 -28.80
N ASP A 7 -2.88 -2.07 -28.51
CA ASP A 7 -4.00 -1.65 -29.37
C ASP A 7 -4.18 -0.14 -29.31
N ILE A 8 -4.06 0.46 -28.11
CA ILE A 8 -4.09 1.91 -27.92
C ILE A 8 -2.95 2.58 -28.69
N SER A 9 -1.72 2.04 -28.62
CA SER A 9 -0.57 2.61 -29.33
C SER A 9 -0.79 2.59 -30.86
N LYS A 10 -1.30 1.49 -31.40
CA LYS A 10 -1.65 1.38 -32.83
C LYS A 10 -2.72 2.37 -33.24
N LYS A 11 -3.82 2.46 -32.47
CA LYS A 11 -4.96 3.34 -32.77
C LYS A 11 -4.60 4.82 -32.63
N ALA A 12 -3.78 5.18 -31.65
CA ALA A 12 -3.28 6.54 -31.44
C ALA A 12 -2.11 6.89 -32.40
N GLY A 13 -1.52 5.92 -33.09
CA GLY A 13 -0.37 6.12 -33.99
C GLY A 13 0.87 6.65 -33.24
N VAL A 14 1.12 6.15 -32.03
CA VAL A 14 2.28 6.52 -31.21
C VAL A 14 2.94 5.27 -30.64
N SER A 15 4.17 5.38 -30.10
CA SER A 15 4.83 4.25 -29.47
C SER A 15 4.14 3.86 -28.14
N ILE A 16 4.29 2.59 -27.73
CA ILE A 16 3.84 2.09 -26.42
C ILE A 16 4.42 2.95 -25.28
N ALA A 17 5.72 3.30 -25.39
CA ALA A 17 6.38 4.17 -24.43
C ALA A 17 5.72 5.55 -24.32
N THR A 18 5.20 6.10 -25.44
CA THR A 18 4.44 7.36 -25.44
C THR A 18 3.10 7.19 -24.76
N VAL A 19 2.36 6.11 -25.03
CA VAL A 19 1.11 5.79 -24.32
C VAL A 19 1.35 5.67 -22.80
N SER A 20 2.37 4.92 -22.39
CA SER A 20 2.76 4.77 -20.99
C SER A 20 3.07 6.11 -20.31
N ARG A 21 3.83 7.00 -20.99
CA ARG A 21 4.11 8.35 -20.46
C ARG A 21 2.84 9.20 -20.29
N VAL A 22 1.90 9.11 -21.23
CA VAL A 22 0.60 9.80 -21.13
C VAL A 22 -0.20 9.28 -19.93
N LEU A 23 -0.29 7.98 -19.77
CA LEU A 23 -1.01 7.32 -18.66
C LEU A 23 -0.39 7.64 -17.29
N ASN A 24 0.93 7.82 -17.25
CA ASN A 24 1.67 8.16 -16.02
C ASN A 24 1.78 9.68 -15.77
N GLY A 25 1.05 10.50 -16.52
CA GLY A 25 1.01 11.94 -16.30
C GLY A 25 2.27 12.71 -16.68
N SER A 26 3.26 12.06 -17.34
CA SER A 26 4.55 12.67 -17.66
C SER A 26 4.42 14.00 -18.41
N GLU A 27 5.05 15.06 -17.91
CA GLU A 27 5.03 16.38 -18.52
C GLU A 27 5.78 16.44 -19.87
N ASN A 28 6.67 15.48 -20.11
CA ASN A 28 7.48 15.39 -21.33
C ASN A 28 6.70 14.87 -22.55
N VAL A 29 5.37 14.96 -22.56
CA VAL A 29 4.52 14.61 -23.71
C VAL A 29 3.80 15.84 -24.22
N ARG A 30 3.95 16.13 -25.52
CA ARG A 30 3.28 17.25 -26.17
C ARG A 30 1.78 17.19 -25.94
N PRO A 31 1.10 18.36 -25.65
CA PRO A 31 -0.34 18.39 -25.38
C PRO A 31 -1.20 17.74 -26.48
N SER A 32 -0.83 17.95 -27.76
CA SER A 32 -1.54 17.35 -28.89
C SER A 32 -1.43 15.82 -28.92
N THR A 33 -0.27 15.27 -28.55
CA THR A 33 -0.05 13.82 -28.46
C THR A 33 -0.83 13.24 -27.27
N ARG A 34 -0.81 13.93 -26.11
CA ARG A 34 -1.60 13.55 -24.93
C ARG A 34 -3.08 13.48 -25.27
N LYS A 35 -3.64 14.54 -25.88
CA LYS A 35 -5.03 14.56 -26.29
C LYS A 35 -5.38 13.39 -27.20
N LYS A 36 -4.57 13.14 -28.24
CA LYS A 36 -4.79 12.04 -29.18
C LYS A 36 -4.82 10.66 -28.51
N VAL A 37 -3.97 10.42 -27.52
CA VAL A 37 -3.97 9.16 -26.76
C VAL A 37 -5.20 9.08 -25.86
N MET A 38 -5.55 10.15 -25.14
CA MET A 38 -6.73 10.18 -24.27
C MET A 38 -8.02 9.97 -25.05
N ASP A 39 -8.19 10.63 -26.21
CA ASP A 39 -9.36 10.45 -27.09
C ASP A 39 -9.54 8.96 -27.50
N VAL A 40 -8.43 8.23 -27.70
CA VAL A 40 -8.50 6.78 -28.02
C VAL A 40 -8.86 5.97 -26.77
N ILE A 41 -8.30 6.29 -25.61
CA ILE A 41 -8.57 5.63 -24.32
C ILE A 41 -10.07 5.76 -24.02
N ASP A 42 -10.61 6.98 -24.07
CA ASP A 42 -12.02 7.28 -23.78
C ASP A 42 -12.96 6.59 -24.77
N LYS A 43 -12.61 6.63 -26.07
CA LYS A 43 -13.41 6.01 -27.14
C LYS A 43 -13.59 4.50 -26.97
N TYR A 44 -12.59 3.82 -26.42
CA TYR A 44 -12.58 2.35 -26.30
C TYR A 44 -12.74 1.87 -24.88
N ASP A 45 -13.05 2.75 -23.93
CA ASP A 45 -13.19 2.46 -22.50
C ASP A 45 -12.01 1.63 -21.96
N TYR A 46 -10.80 2.04 -22.36
CA TYR A 46 -9.58 1.32 -21.98
C TYR A 46 -9.20 1.66 -20.56
N THR A 47 -9.30 0.68 -19.67
CA THR A 47 -8.77 0.78 -18.30
C THR A 47 -7.32 0.28 -18.27
N PRO A 48 -6.35 1.15 -17.96
CA PRO A 48 -4.95 0.74 -17.86
C PRO A 48 -4.75 -0.32 -16.76
N ASN A 49 -4.03 -1.38 -17.07
CA ASN A 49 -3.66 -2.37 -16.08
C ASN A 49 -2.69 -1.73 -15.06
N ALA A 50 -3.12 -1.65 -13.79
CA ALA A 50 -2.32 -1.08 -12.70
C ALA A 50 -0.96 -1.77 -12.54
N PHE A 51 -0.91 -3.10 -12.71
CA PHE A 51 0.34 -3.85 -12.68
C PHE A 51 1.31 -3.45 -13.80
N ALA A 52 0.80 -3.23 -15.02
CA ALA A 52 1.63 -2.79 -16.13
C ALA A 52 2.17 -1.36 -15.94
N ARG A 53 1.42 -0.50 -15.25
CA ARG A 53 1.89 0.85 -14.85
C ARG A 53 2.98 0.78 -13.79
N GLY A 54 2.80 -0.03 -12.74
CA GLY A 54 3.73 -0.17 -11.63
C GLY A 54 5.09 -0.74 -12.04
N MET A 55 5.14 -1.62 -13.04
CA MET A 55 6.41 -2.16 -13.56
C MET A 55 7.34 -1.07 -14.13
N GLY A 56 6.79 0.05 -14.60
CA GLY A 56 7.60 1.17 -15.15
C GLY A 56 7.97 2.23 -14.09
N LEU A 57 7.29 2.26 -12.96
CA LEU A 57 7.44 3.28 -11.90
C LEU A 57 8.12 2.74 -10.63
N HIS A 58 8.44 1.44 -10.56
CA HIS A 58 8.90 0.75 -9.35
C HIS A 58 7.99 0.92 -8.12
N SER A 59 6.73 1.33 -8.31
CA SER A 59 5.72 1.50 -7.28
C SER A 59 4.34 1.22 -7.86
N LEU A 60 3.53 0.44 -7.16
CA LEU A 60 2.11 0.21 -7.47
C LEU A 60 1.19 1.21 -6.78
N LYS A 61 1.76 2.11 -5.94
CA LYS A 61 1.01 3.00 -5.04
C LYS A 61 0.00 2.22 -4.21
N THR A 62 0.40 1.07 -3.72
CA THR A 62 -0.45 0.17 -2.93
C THR A 62 0.21 -0.14 -1.60
N ILE A 63 -0.53 0.06 -0.52
CA ILE A 63 -0.08 -0.19 0.85
C ILE A 63 -0.85 -1.37 1.42
N GLY A 64 -0.14 -2.34 2.01
CA GLY A 64 -0.78 -3.41 2.78
C GLY A 64 -1.13 -2.92 4.18
N ILE A 65 -2.36 -3.11 4.64
CA ILE A 65 -2.77 -2.84 6.01
C ILE A 65 -3.17 -4.18 6.65
N LEU A 66 -2.54 -4.54 7.75
CA LEU A 66 -2.90 -5.72 8.53
C LEU A 66 -3.36 -5.29 9.93
N CYS A 67 -4.51 -5.78 10.34
CA CYS A 67 -5.00 -5.65 11.72
C CYS A 67 -5.47 -7.02 12.22
N ALA A 68 -5.56 -7.19 13.53
CA ALA A 68 -6.03 -8.46 14.10
C ALA A 68 -7.53 -8.65 13.91
N ASP A 69 -8.29 -7.61 14.23
CA ASP A 69 -9.75 -7.65 14.28
C ASP A 69 -10.33 -6.30 13.83
N SER A 70 -11.04 -6.29 12.71
CA SER A 70 -11.70 -5.09 12.19
C SER A 70 -13.00 -4.74 12.93
N SER A 71 -13.46 -5.56 13.85
CA SER A 71 -14.61 -5.25 14.72
C SER A 71 -14.21 -4.50 16.00
N ASP A 72 -12.92 -4.48 16.35
CA ASP A 72 -12.40 -3.65 17.43
C ASP A 72 -12.51 -2.17 17.05
N LEU A 73 -13.12 -1.36 17.91
CA LEU A 73 -13.42 0.05 17.61
C LEU A 73 -12.16 0.91 17.42
N PHE A 74 -11.09 0.61 18.15
CA PHE A 74 -9.82 1.33 18.00
C PHE A 74 -9.17 0.96 16.66
N LEU A 75 -9.04 -0.33 16.38
CA LEU A 75 -8.43 -0.81 15.13
C LEU A 75 -9.25 -0.38 13.91
N ALA A 76 -10.58 -0.46 13.98
CA ALA A 76 -11.47 -0.01 12.91
C ALA A 76 -11.31 1.49 12.60
N LYS A 77 -11.25 2.35 13.63
CA LYS A 77 -11.01 3.79 13.44
C LYS A 77 -9.63 4.07 12.88
N ALA A 78 -8.60 3.38 13.37
CA ALA A 78 -7.24 3.54 12.87
C ALA A 78 -7.17 3.18 11.37
N VAL A 79 -7.74 2.04 10.97
CA VAL A 79 -7.82 1.63 9.56
C VAL A 79 -8.57 2.66 8.72
N TYR A 80 -9.72 3.16 9.21
CA TYR A 80 -10.50 4.18 8.49
C TYR A 80 -9.67 5.44 8.20
N PHE A 81 -8.99 5.99 9.21
CA PHE A 81 -8.16 7.19 9.01
C PHE A 81 -6.95 6.93 8.11
N LEU A 82 -6.31 5.77 8.24
CA LEU A 82 -5.22 5.37 7.35
C LEU A 82 -5.69 5.32 5.89
N GLU A 83 -6.85 4.71 5.61
CA GLU A 83 -7.40 4.63 4.26
C GLU A 83 -7.74 6.01 3.69
N GLN A 84 -8.30 6.93 4.50
CA GLN A 84 -8.58 8.29 4.06
C GLN A 84 -7.31 9.04 3.66
N GLU A 85 -6.26 8.95 4.48
CA GLU A 85 -4.97 9.59 4.21
C GLU A 85 -4.26 8.97 3.00
N LEU A 86 -4.27 7.65 2.88
CA LEU A 86 -3.69 6.96 1.73
C LEU A 86 -4.39 7.37 0.43
N GLN A 87 -5.73 7.39 0.42
CA GLN A 87 -6.51 7.79 -0.74
C GLN A 87 -6.26 9.25 -1.12
N ALA A 88 -6.21 10.17 -0.13
CA ALA A 88 -5.91 11.59 -0.36
C ALA A 88 -4.53 11.79 -1.03
N ASN A 89 -3.58 10.89 -0.77
CA ASN A 89 -2.23 10.90 -1.34
C ASN A 89 -2.08 10.00 -2.58
N GLY A 90 -3.17 9.45 -3.11
CA GLY A 90 -3.20 8.66 -4.34
C GLY A 90 -2.63 7.25 -4.17
N TYR A 91 -2.72 6.68 -2.96
CA TYR A 91 -2.42 5.29 -2.66
C TYR A 91 -3.70 4.47 -2.54
N GLU A 92 -3.64 3.22 -2.96
CA GLU A 92 -4.66 2.20 -2.69
C GLU A 92 -4.24 1.38 -1.47
N SER A 93 -5.19 0.79 -0.74
CA SER A 93 -4.92 -0.09 0.39
C SER A 93 -5.39 -1.52 0.12
N LEU A 94 -4.67 -2.49 0.70
CA LEU A 94 -5.09 -3.89 0.79
C LEU A 94 -5.22 -4.24 2.26
N LEU A 95 -6.45 -4.31 2.77
CA LEU A 95 -6.74 -4.66 4.16
C LEU A 95 -6.82 -6.17 4.36
N CYS A 96 -6.13 -6.68 5.38
CA CYS A 96 -6.21 -8.05 5.85
C CYS A 96 -6.46 -8.12 7.36
N CYS A 97 -7.48 -8.87 7.77
CA CYS A 97 -7.74 -9.20 9.17
C CYS A 97 -7.11 -10.56 9.48
N THR A 98 -6.09 -10.55 10.34
CA THR A 98 -5.23 -11.72 10.56
C THR A 98 -5.65 -12.58 11.75
N GLY A 99 -6.50 -12.06 12.65
CA GLY A 99 -6.63 -12.61 13.98
C GLY A 99 -5.31 -12.50 14.77
N TYR A 100 -5.19 -13.30 15.83
CA TYR A 100 -4.07 -13.23 16.77
C TYR A 100 -3.03 -14.35 16.58
N ASN A 101 -3.32 -15.35 15.75
CA ASN A 101 -2.43 -16.48 15.52
C ASN A 101 -1.22 -16.08 14.67
N LEU A 102 -0.01 -16.45 15.12
CA LEU A 102 1.25 -16.06 14.49
C LEU A 102 1.40 -16.65 13.07
N ASP A 103 1.02 -17.89 12.85
CA ASP A 103 1.16 -18.54 11.54
C ASP A 103 0.22 -17.91 10.52
N ILE A 104 -0.98 -17.50 10.96
CA ILE A 104 -1.92 -16.79 10.12
C ILE A 104 -1.37 -15.40 9.75
N LYS A 105 -0.77 -14.67 10.70
CA LYS A 105 -0.10 -13.38 10.44
C LYS A 105 1.01 -13.52 9.40
N LYS A 106 1.88 -14.53 9.55
CA LYS A 106 2.95 -14.85 8.59
C LYS A 106 2.39 -15.14 7.19
N ASN A 107 1.33 -15.93 7.10
CA ASN A 107 0.69 -16.25 5.82
C ASN A 107 0.11 -15.01 5.12
N TYR A 108 -0.57 -14.13 5.87
CA TYR A 108 -1.10 -12.89 5.30
C TYR A 108 0.00 -11.92 4.87
N LEU A 109 1.11 -11.83 5.62
CA LEU A 109 2.27 -11.02 5.21
C LEU A 109 2.85 -11.53 3.88
N ASN A 110 3.04 -12.85 3.74
CA ASN A 110 3.50 -13.43 2.49
C ASN A 110 2.51 -13.17 1.33
N LEU A 111 1.21 -13.26 1.60
CA LEU A 111 0.18 -12.95 0.63
C LEU A 111 0.28 -11.48 0.16
N ILE A 112 0.39 -10.54 1.09
CA ILE A 112 0.50 -9.11 0.79
C ILE A 112 1.79 -8.82 0.00
N LEU A 113 2.93 -9.38 0.38
CA LEU A 113 4.20 -9.27 -0.36
C LEU A 113 4.05 -9.77 -1.81
N SER A 114 3.31 -10.88 -2.01
CA SER A 114 3.05 -11.41 -3.36
C SER A 114 2.27 -10.44 -4.24
N LYS A 115 1.52 -9.50 -3.65
CA LYS A 115 0.79 -8.44 -4.35
C LYS A 115 1.67 -7.24 -4.74
N LYS A 116 2.97 -7.26 -4.38
CA LYS A 116 3.92 -6.19 -4.73
C LYS A 116 3.56 -4.84 -4.13
N VAL A 117 3.10 -4.81 -2.89
CA VAL A 117 2.84 -3.57 -2.16
C VAL A 117 4.12 -2.77 -1.96
N ASP A 118 4.00 -1.44 -1.86
CA ASP A 118 5.14 -0.54 -1.67
C ASP A 118 5.58 -0.46 -0.19
N SER A 119 4.67 -0.73 0.74
CA SER A 119 4.90 -0.74 2.18
C SER A 119 3.80 -1.53 2.89
N ILE A 120 4.03 -1.86 4.17
CA ILE A 120 3.05 -2.54 5.01
C ILE A 120 2.85 -1.75 6.30
N ILE A 121 1.58 -1.57 6.71
CA ILE A 121 1.20 -0.99 8.00
C ILE A 121 0.60 -2.11 8.86
N LEU A 122 1.19 -2.33 10.03
CA LEU A 122 0.69 -3.28 11.04
C LEU A 122 0.01 -2.50 12.15
N VAL A 123 -1.30 -2.69 12.29
CA VAL A 123 -2.14 -1.92 13.21
C VAL A 123 -2.39 -2.70 14.48
N GLY A 124 -1.83 -2.24 15.59
CA GLY A 124 -1.95 -2.83 16.92
C GLY A 124 -0.67 -3.50 17.42
N SER A 125 -0.52 -3.56 18.75
CA SER A 125 0.67 -4.08 19.43
C SER A 125 0.84 -5.60 19.29
N ASN A 126 -0.20 -6.33 18.93
CA ASN A 126 -0.22 -7.78 18.84
C ASN A 126 0.68 -8.36 17.72
N PHE A 127 1.24 -7.53 16.86
CA PHE A 127 2.18 -7.98 15.83
C PHE A 127 3.61 -8.15 16.36
N ILE A 128 3.93 -7.55 17.49
CA ILE A 128 5.25 -7.68 18.12
C ILE A 128 5.16 -8.67 19.27
N GLY A 129 6.01 -9.69 19.21
CA GLY A 129 6.17 -10.70 20.25
C GLY A 129 7.20 -10.28 21.29
N SER A 130 7.31 -11.09 22.35
CA SER A 130 8.22 -10.84 23.47
C SER A 130 9.66 -11.31 23.23
N THR A 131 9.86 -12.16 22.22
CA THR A 131 11.16 -12.76 21.92
C THR A 131 11.65 -12.40 20.51
N GLU A 132 12.96 -12.51 20.30
CA GLU A 132 13.59 -12.31 18.99
C GLU A 132 13.02 -13.25 17.92
N ASP A 133 12.83 -14.53 18.28
CA ASP A 133 12.32 -15.56 17.37
C ASP A 133 10.88 -15.28 16.94
N GLU A 134 10.05 -14.78 17.86
CA GLU A 134 8.68 -14.36 17.55
C GLU A 134 8.64 -13.20 16.58
N ASN A 135 9.66 -12.34 16.56
CA ASN A 135 9.76 -11.15 15.72
C ASN A 135 10.55 -11.38 14.42
N GLN A 136 11.12 -12.56 14.21
CA GLN A 136 11.93 -12.86 13.03
C GLN A 136 11.18 -12.58 11.73
N TYR A 137 9.87 -12.85 11.67
CA TYR A 137 9.04 -12.62 10.49
C TYR A 137 8.91 -11.13 10.12
N ILE A 138 8.96 -10.22 11.09
CA ILE A 138 8.98 -8.76 10.84
C ILE A 138 10.32 -8.38 10.21
N LYS A 139 11.43 -8.91 10.74
CA LYS A 139 12.78 -8.69 10.20
C LYS A 139 12.85 -9.15 8.74
N ASP A 140 12.35 -10.35 8.45
CA ASP A 140 12.37 -10.92 7.10
C ASP A 140 11.56 -10.07 6.09
N VAL A 141 10.39 -9.59 6.50
CA VAL A 141 9.53 -8.73 5.66
C VAL A 141 10.16 -7.36 5.45
N SER A 142 10.79 -6.77 6.49
CA SER A 142 11.41 -5.45 6.39
C SER A 142 12.59 -5.39 5.42
N THR A 143 13.19 -6.54 5.08
CA THR A 143 14.21 -6.61 4.02
C THR A 143 13.64 -6.38 2.61
N GLN A 144 12.35 -6.53 2.44
CA GLN A 144 11.68 -6.47 1.14
C GLN A 144 10.90 -5.16 0.95
N VAL A 145 10.20 -4.72 1.99
CA VAL A 145 9.39 -3.49 1.98
C VAL A 145 9.46 -2.78 3.33
N PRO A 146 9.31 -1.44 3.39
CA PRO A 146 9.17 -0.72 4.64
C PRO A 146 7.96 -1.20 5.44
N ILE A 147 8.13 -1.28 6.77
CA ILE A 147 7.04 -1.60 7.71
C ILE A 147 6.79 -0.41 8.61
N MET A 148 5.52 -0.01 8.77
CA MET A 148 5.07 0.91 9.80
C MET A 148 4.28 0.14 10.86
N LEU A 149 4.68 0.30 12.11
CA LEU A 149 3.96 -0.20 13.28
C LEU A 149 3.11 0.92 13.87
N LEU A 150 1.82 0.68 13.99
CA LEU A 150 0.90 1.59 14.69
C LEU A 150 0.57 1.01 16.05
N ASN A 151 0.85 1.78 17.11
CA ASN A 151 0.72 1.39 18.52
C ASN A 151 1.58 0.16 18.89
N ALA A 152 2.76 0.07 18.29
CA ALA A 152 3.79 -0.91 18.62
C ALA A 152 5.16 -0.32 18.32
N SER A 153 6.21 -0.86 18.97
CA SER A 153 7.59 -0.45 18.72
C SER A 153 8.48 -1.66 18.50
N PHE A 154 9.34 -1.57 17.49
CA PHE A 154 10.37 -2.55 17.22
C PHE A 154 11.55 -1.86 16.52
N ASP A 155 12.70 -1.83 17.18
CA ASP A 155 13.91 -1.17 16.65
C ASP A 155 14.65 -2.10 15.71
N TYR A 156 14.41 -1.92 14.40
CA TYR A 156 15.03 -2.70 13.35
C TYR A 156 15.09 -1.91 12.04
N PRO A 157 16.10 -2.12 11.18
CA PRO A 157 16.19 -1.44 9.89
C PRO A 157 14.94 -1.58 9.05
N ASN A 158 14.49 -0.45 8.45
CA ASN A 158 13.31 -0.37 7.60
C ASN A 158 11.96 -0.68 8.33
N VAL A 159 11.98 -0.62 9.67
CA VAL A 159 10.79 -0.68 10.52
C VAL A 159 10.62 0.66 11.21
N TYR A 160 9.47 1.26 11.08
CA TYR A 160 9.09 2.55 11.65
C TYR A 160 7.97 2.34 12.65
N SER A 161 7.97 3.08 13.74
CA SER A 161 7.01 2.91 14.83
C SER A 161 6.34 4.22 15.17
N THR A 162 5.04 4.15 15.47
CA THR A 162 4.31 5.25 16.10
C THR A 162 3.55 4.73 17.32
N LEU A 163 3.67 5.45 18.43
CA LEU A 163 3.13 5.09 19.73
C LEU A 163 2.24 6.21 20.25
N CYS A 164 1.21 5.85 21.01
CA CYS A 164 0.52 6.76 21.91
C CYS A 164 1.25 6.77 23.26
N ASP A 165 1.32 7.92 23.91
CA ASP A 165 1.80 8.00 25.30
C ASP A 165 0.67 7.65 26.27
N ASP A 166 0.29 6.38 26.26
CA ASP A 166 -0.80 5.86 27.09
C ASP A 166 -0.44 5.96 28.59
N TYR A 167 0.85 5.76 28.93
CA TYR A 167 1.33 5.83 30.32
C TYR A 167 1.21 7.25 30.87
N GLY A 168 1.76 8.25 30.18
CA GLY A 168 1.70 9.65 30.59
C GLY A 168 0.26 10.14 30.70
N THR A 169 -0.56 9.82 29.70
CA THR A 169 -1.98 10.18 29.67
C THR A 169 -2.76 9.57 30.86
N MET A 170 -2.55 8.27 31.14
CA MET A 170 -3.20 7.60 32.28
C MET A 170 -2.69 8.14 33.63
N PHE A 171 -1.40 8.45 33.74
CA PHE A 171 -0.85 9.06 34.94
C PHE A 171 -1.47 10.42 35.23
N GLU A 172 -1.56 11.29 34.22
CA GLU A 172 -2.22 12.59 34.33
C GLU A 172 -3.71 12.45 34.72
N ALA A 173 -4.44 11.57 34.05
CA ALA A 173 -5.86 11.35 34.32
C ALA A 173 -6.16 10.78 35.72
N THR A 174 -5.18 10.13 36.35
CA THR A 174 -5.35 9.55 37.70
C THR A 174 -4.77 10.41 38.82
N ALA A 175 -4.00 11.47 38.47
CA ALA A 175 -3.39 12.40 39.42
C ALA A 175 -4.31 13.59 39.81
N GLU A 176 -5.44 13.78 39.10
CA GLU A 176 -6.52 14.72 39.42
C GLU A 176 -7.56 14.08 40.39
#